data_81a4f834f4cc15ae43995b13a0aea0cb
#
_entry.id   81a4f834f4cc15ae43995b13a0aea0cb
#
_cell.length_a   1.000
_cell.length_b   1.000
_cell.length_c   1.000
_cell.angle_alpha   90.00
_cell.angle_beta   90.00
_cell.angle_gamma   90.00
#
_symmetry.space_group_name_H-M   'P 1'
#
loop_
_entity.id
_entity.type
_entity.pdbx_description
1 polymer ?
#
loop_
_entity_poly.entity_id
_entity_poly.type
_entity_poly.pdbx_seq_one_letter_code
_entity_poly.pdbx_strand_id
1 'polypeptide(L)'
;MKTSVRVALIGARGRMGQTIADLAKNDPQIDIVAQCDLGDAIDPAIKDCDVAIDFSNASAIDEICRATLQHGKALVIGTTGHSPEQRQLIEETAGKLPIVFASNFSVGVNALFALTRQAAEIFGSEFAPKITETHHKMKKDAPSGTAKTLREILKETQEVPIESIREGDVVGEHTVTFAGPDERLELTHRAGSREIFARGALRAAQWIFGKPAQLYSMQDVLGIAPAK
;
A
#
# COMPACT_ATOMS: atom_id res chain seq x y z
N MET A 1 15.07 9.09 24.41
CA MET A 1 14.68 8.65 23.04
C MET A 1 13.23 8.23 23.10
N LYS A 2 12.38 8.60 22.11
CA LYS A 2 10.98 8.17 22.08
C LYS A 2 10.95 6.67 21.86
N THR A 3 10.34 5.92 22.77
CA THR A 3 10.38 4.45 22.72
C THR A 3 9.36 3.84 21.78
N SER A 4 8.31 4.59 21.41
CA SER A 4 7.25 4.14 20.49
C SER A 4 6.70 5.30 19.66
N VAL A 5 6.16 5.01 18.47
CA VAL A 5 5.42 5.94 17.62
C VAL A 5 3.94 5.91 18.02
N ARG A 6 3.37 7.07 18.33
CA ARG A 6 1.95 7.21 18.70
C ARG A 6 1.11 7.27 17.42
N VAL A 7 0.20 6.34 17.24
CA VAL A 7 -0.58 6.17 16.02
C VAL A 7 -2.07 6.44 16.26
N ALA A 8 -2.68 7.27 15.41
CA ALA A 8 -4.13 7.34 15.23
C ALA A 8 -4.53 6.42 14.08
N LEU A 9 -5.39 5.45 14.34
CA LEU A 9 -5.86 4.48 13.35
C LEU A 9 -7.28 4.87 12.88
N ILE A 10 -7.41 5.20 11.58
CA ILE A 10 -8.66 5.58 10.95
C ILE A 10 -9.16 4.42 10.10
N GLY A 11 -10.44 4.06 10.25
CA GLY A 11 -11.02 2.81 9.74
C GLY A 11 -10.78 1.62 10.66
N ALA A 12 -10.71 1.87 11.98
CA ALA A 12 -10.31 0.89 12.99
C ALA A 12 -11.26 -0.33 13.09
N ARG A 13 -12.56 -0.15 12.79
CA ARG A 13 -13.57 -1.24 12.84
C ARG A 13 -13.57 -2.09 11.58
N GLY A 14 -12.90 -1.64 10.51
CA GLY A 14 -12.72 -2.39 9.27
C GLY A 14 -11.80 -3.60 9.47
N ARG A 15 -11.84 -4.56 8.52
CA ARG A 15 -10.99 -5.77 8.56
C ARG A 15 -9.50 -5.46 8.70
N MET A 16 -9.00 -4.47 7.96
CA MET A 16 -7.59 -4.06 8.05
C MET A 16 -7.30 -3.33 9.34
N GLY A 17 -8.19 -2.41 9.77
CA GLY A 17 -8.03 -1.67 11.01
C GLY A 17 -7.92 -2.59 12.22
N GLN A 18 -8.81 -3.59 12.34
CA GLN A 18 -8.76 -4.60 13.40
C GLN A 18 -7.43 -5.37 13.37
N THR A 19 -6.99 -5.84 12.19
CA THR A 19 -5.71 -6.55 12.04
C THR A 19 -4.51 -5.68 12.45
N ILE A 20 -4.51 -4.39 12.06
CA ILE A 20 -3.45 -3.44 12.44
C ILE A 20 -3.45 -3.24 13.97
N ALA A 21 -4.63 -3.01 14.57
CA ALA A 21 -4.76 -2.82 16.00
C ALA A 21 -4.30 -4.06 16.80
N ASP A 22 -4.65 -5.25 16.34
CA ASP A 22 -4.25 -6.50 17.01
C ASP A 22 -2.74 -6.75 16.93
N LEU A 23 -2.11 -6.50 15.79
CA LEU A 23 -0.66 -6.64 15.64
C LEU A 23 0.10 -5.60 16.44
N ALA A 24 -0.41 -4.36 16.51
CA ALA A 24 0.23 -3.29 17.28
C ALA A 24 0.32 -3.59 18.77
N LYS A 25 -0.61 -4.38 19.35
CA LYS A 25 -0.55 -4.79 20.77
C LYS A 25 0.76 -5.50 21.15
N ASN A 26 1.38 -6.17 20.19
CA ASN A 26 2.61 -6.93 20.39
C ASN A 26 3.85 -6.23 19.79
N ASP A 27 3.71 -5.00 19.31
CA ASP A 27 4.81 -4.21 18.74
C ASP A 27 5.22 -3.10 19.73
N PRO A 28 6.37 -3.23 20.42
CA PRO A 28 6.80 -2.24 21.40
C PRO A 28 7.17 -0.88 20.81
N GLN A 29 7.25 -0.78 19.48
CA GLN A 29 7.58 0.46 18.75
C GLN A 29 6.33 1.23 18.31
N ILE A 30 5.12 0.68 18.51
CA ILE A 30 3.84 1.31 18.13
C ILE A 30 2.94 1.42 19.35
N ASP A 31 2.30 2.58 19.48
CA ASP A 31 1.27 2.84 20.48
C ASP A 31 0.02 3.39 19.78
N ILE A 32 -1.07 2.62 19.71
CA ILE A 32 -2.34 3.08 19.14
C ILE A 32 -3.05 3.96 20.17
N VAL A 33 -2.87 5.27 20.05
CA VAL A 33 -3.43 6.27 20.98
C VAL A 33 -4.86 6.67 20.67
N ALA A 34 -5.31 6.46 19.44
CA ALA A 34 -6.70 6.75 19.01
C ALA A 34 -7.15 5.77 17.92
N GLN A 35 -8.43 5.45 17.93
CA GLN A 35 -9.10 4.63 16.93
C GLN A 35 -10.38 5.34 16.48
N CYS A 36 -10.51 5.60 15.18
CA CYS A 36 -11.65 6.29 14.58
C CYS A 36 -12.27 5.45 13.47
N ASP A 37 -13.57 5.66 13.27
CA ASP A 37 -14.31 5.08 12.16
C ASP A 37 -15.39 6.07 11.67
N LEU A 38 -16.22 5.64 10.72
CA LEU A 38 -17.28 6.47 10.16
C LEU A 38 -18.18 7.05 11.27
N GLY A 39 -18.30 8.38 11.30
CA GLY A 39 -19.06 9.14 12.28
C GLY A 39 -18.27 9.57 13.52
N ASP A 40 -17.06 9.08 13.72
CA ASP A 40 -16.18 9.53 14.81
C ASP A 40 -15.44 10.82 14.39
N ALA A 41 -15.09 11.68 15.36
CA ALA A 41 -14.34 12.90 15.11
C ALA A 41 -12.86 12.57 14.84
N ILE A 42 -12.38 12.88 13.63
CA ILE A 42 -11.00 12.59 13.19
C ILE A 42 -10.00 13.60 13.78
N ASP A 43 -10.35 14.88 13.84
CA ASP A 43 -9.43 15.95 14.26
C ASP A 43 -8.85 15.75 15.67
N PRO A 44 -9.63 15.45 16.73
CA PRO A 44 -9.09 15.19 18.06
C PRO A 44 -8.15 13.98 18.10
N ALA A 45 -8.43 12.92 17.33
CA ALA A 45 -7.62 11.72 17.27
C ALA A 45 -6.24 12.00 16.63
N ILE A 46 -6.20 12.80 15.58
CA ILE A 46 -4.96 13.18 14.89
C ILE A 46 -4.11 14.13 15.74
N LYS A 47 -4.74 15.03 16.51
CA LYS A 47 -4.02 15.97 17.37
C LYS A 47 -3.00 15.30 18.27
N ASP A 48 -3.37 14.17 18.87
CA ASP A 48 -2.57 13.50 19.91
C ASP A 48 -1.63 12.39 19.37
N CYS A 49 -1.65 12.10 18.07
CA CYS A 49 -0.76 11.12 17.47
C CYS A 49 0.56 11.74 16.97
N ASP A 50 1.47 10.91 16.50
CA ASP A 50 2.66 11.27 15.71
C ASP A 50 2.42 10.96 14.23
N VAL A 51 1.73 9.85 13.96
CA VAL A 51 1.42 9.35 12.63
C VAL A 51 -0.04 8.92 12.58
N ALA A 52 -0.79 9.33 11.57
CA ALA A 52 -2.11 8.77 11.26
C ALA A 52 -1.96 7.63 10.26
N ILE A 53 -2.68 6.52 10.47
CA ILE A 53 -2.82 5.41 9.51
C ILE A 53 -4.27 5.37 9.04
N ASP A 54 -4.49 5.49 7.73
CA ASP A 54 -5.80 5.45 7.10
C ASP A 54 -6.04 4.15 6.32
N PHE A 55 -6.98 3.34 6.77
CA PHE A 55 -7.58 2.21 6.07
C PHE A 55 -9.10 2.30 6.12
N SER A 56 -9.66 3.46 5.81
CA SER A 56 -11.10 3.76 5.89
C SER A 56 -11.80 3.76 4.52
N ASN A 57 -12.21 4.89 4.08
CA ASN A 57 -12.88 5.11 2.80
C ASN A 57 -12.32 6.37 2.13
N ALA A 58 -12.24 6.38 0.79
CA ALA A 58 -11.73 7.51 0.02
C ALA A 58 -12.48 8.83 0.31
N SER A 59 -13.75 8.77 0.70
CA SER A 59 -14.52 9.98 1.07
C SER A 59 -14.04 10.69 2.33
N ALA A 60 -13.22 10.03 3.18
CA ALA A 60 -12.69 10.65 4.39
C ALA A 60 -11.39 11.43 4.15
N ILE A 61 -10.77 11.32 2.97
CA ILE A 61 -9.41 11.83 2.75
C ILE A 61 -9.29 13.34 2.91
N ASP A 62 -10.33 14.11 2.52
CA ASP A 62 -10.33 15.57 2.64
C ASP A 62 -10.22 16.01 4.11
N GLU A 63 -10.97 15.36 5.00
CA GLU A 63 -10.92 15.62 6.43
C GLU A 63 -9.60 15.16 7.05
N ILE A 64 -9.10 13.99 6.65
CA ILE A 64 -7.83 13.44 7.12
C ILE A 64 -6.66 14.37 6.73
N CYS A 65 -6.58 14.79 5.46
CA CYS A 65 -5.56 15.72 4.99
C CYS A 65 -5.63 17.06 5.74
N ARG A 66 -6.83 17.61 5.92
CA ARG A 66 -7.01 18.86 6.66
C ARG A 66 -6.53 18.74 8.11
N ALA A 67 -6.93 17.69 8.83
CA ALA A 67 -6.55 17.48 10.22
C ALA A 67 -5.03 17.19 10.36
N THR A 68 -4.44 16.38 9.49
CA THR A 68 -2.99 16.13 9.51
C THR A 68 -2.18 17.39 9.22
N LEU A 69 -2.61 18.24 8.29
CA LEU A 69 -1.99 19.55 8.02
C LEU A 69 -2.11 20.49 9.22
N GLN A 70 -3.29 20.59 9.82
CA GLN A 70 -3.53 21.45 10.98
C GLN A 70 -2.61 21.11 12.17
N HIS A 71 -2.36 19.83 12.40
CA HIS A 71 -1.57 19.34 13.53
C HIS A 71 -0.13 18.95 13.17
N GLY A 72 0.30 19.10 11.92
CA GLY A 72 1.65 18.78 11.46
C GLY A 72 2.01 17.31 11.64
N LYS A 73 1.09 16.37 11.31
CA LYS A 73 1.28 14.93 11.54
C LYS A 73 1.62 14.18 10.27
N ALA A 74 2.47 13.16 10.38
CA ALA A 74 2.74 12.24 9.28
C ALA A 74 1.51 11.37 8.96
N LEU A 75 1.40 10.91 7.71
CA LEU A 75 0.24 10.16 7.26
C LEU A 75 0.65 8.92 6.45
N VAL A 76 0.00 7.79 6.74
CA VAL A 76 0.11 6.54 5.98
C VAL A 76 -1.25 6.21 5.39
N ILE A 77 -1.38 6.18 4.07
CA ILE A 77 -2.64 5.99 3.36
C ILE A 77 -2.64 4.62 2.68
N GLY A 78 -3.48 3.70 3.18
CA GLY A 78 -3.77 2.40 2.59
C GLY A 78 -5.15 2.32 1.95
N THR A 79 -5.98 3.33 2.15
CA THR A 79 -7.27 3.49 1.48
C THR A 79 -7.05 3.63 -0.03
N THR A 80 -7.88 2.98 -0.83
CA THR A 80 -7.83 3.00 -2.30
C THR A 80 -9.12 3.56 -2.88
N GLY A 81 -9.12 3.86 -4.19
CA GLY A 81 -10.31 4.35 -4.88
C GLY A 81 -10.49 5.87 -4.87
N HIS A 82 -9.43 6.62 -4.54
CA HIS A 82 -9.43 8.08 -4.59
C HIS A 82 -9.66 8.59 -6.02
N SER A 83 -10.46 9.66 -6.14
CA SER A 83 -10.63 10.40 -7.40
C SER A 83 -9.34 11.13 -7.81
N PRO A 84 -9.23 11.62 -9.05
CA PRO A 84 -8.10 12.45 -9.47
C PRO A 84 -7.89 13.67 -8.57
N GLU A 85 -8.97 14.35 -8.17
CA GLU A 85 -8.96 15.54 -7.29
C GLU A 85 -8.44 15.17 -5.89
N GLN A 86 -8.86 14.02 -5.35
CA GLN A 86 -8.38 13.52 -4.08
C GLN A 86 -6.90 13.13 -4.12
N ARG A 87 -6.43 12.57 -5.23
CA ARG A 87 -5.00 12.29 -5.43
C ARG A 87 -4.18 13.57 -5.49
N GLN A 88 -4.66 14.58 -6.19
CA GLN A 88 -4.03 15.89 -6.21
C GLN A 88 -3.95 16.50 -4.80
N LEU A 89 -5.03 16.41 -4.01
CA LEU A 89 -5.02 16.87 -2.61
C LEU A 89 -3.96 16.13 -1.77
N ILE A 90 -3.82 14.81 -1.94
CA ILE A 90 -2.78 14.03 -1.25
C ILE A 90 -1.37 14.54 -1.65
N GLU A 91 -1.13 14.79 -2.94
CA GLU A 91 0.16 15.29 -3.46
C GLU A 91 0.46 16.70 -2.92
N GLU A 92 -0.51 17.61 -2.93
CA GLU A 92 -0.38 18.96 -2.36
C GLU A 92 -0.12 18.93 -0.84
N THR A 93 -0.76 17.99 -0.14
CA THR A 93 -0.56 17.76 1.29
C THR A 93 0.84 17.21 1.56
N ALA A 94 1.34 16.32 0.71
CA ALA A 94 2.69 15.75 0.82
C ALA A 94 3.80 16.79 0.60
N GLY A 95 3.52 17.87 -0.09
CA GLY A 95 4.42 19.03 -0.17
C GLY A 95 4.65 19.77 1.15
N LYS A 96 3.83 19.48 2.18
CA LYS A 96 3.85 20.15 3.48
C LYS A 96 4.12 19.23 4.66
N LEU A 97 3.87 17.93 4.52
CA LEU A 97 4.11 16.91 5.54
C LEU A 97 4.45 15.55 4.90
N PRO A 98 5.12 14.62 5.62
CA PRO A 98 5.48 13.33 5.06
C PRO A 98 4.24 12.43 4.94
N ILE A 99 4.04 11.86 3.74
CA ILE A 99 2.95 10.91 3.46
C ILE A 99 3.52 9.64 2.81
N VAL A 100 3.20 8.45 3.34
CA VAL A 100 3.30 7.19 2.60
C VAL A 100 1.97 6.89 1.96
N PHE A 101 1.91 6.83 0.63
CA PHE A 101 0.72 6.43 -0.11
C PHE A 101 1.00 5.18 -0.94
N ALA A 102 0.30 4.09 -0.67
CA ALA A 102 0.49 2.83 -1.36
C ALA A 102 -0.82 2.05 -1.55
N SER A 103 -0.99 1.47 -2.72
CA SER A 103 -2.12 0.56 -3.01
C SER A 103 -1.94 -0.82 -2.37
N ASN A 104 -0.71 -1.15 -1.94
CA ASN A 104 -0.38 -2.42 -1.30
C ASN A 104 0.81 -2.27 -0.34
N PHE A 105 0.63 -2.70 0.90
CA PHE A 105 1.64 -2.62 1.97
C PHE A 105 2.45 -3.91 2.15
N SER A 106 2.17 -4.99 1.42
CA SER A 106 2.95 -6.23 1.51
C SER A 106 4.39 -6.01 1.06
N VAL A 107 5.35 -6.40 1.89
CA VAL A 107 6.78 -6.39 1.54
C VAL A 107 7.02 -7.25 0.29
N GLY A 108 6.43 -8.46 0.25
CA GLY A 108 6.60 -9.37 -0.88
C GLY A 108 6.00 -8.84 -2.19
N VAL A 109 4.84 -8.16 -2.15
CA VAL A 109 4.25 -7.53 -3.35
C VAL A 109 5.12 -6.39 -3.86
N ASN A 110 5.66 -5.57 -2.97
CA ASN A 110 6.55 -4.48 -3.38
C ASN A 110 7.90 -4.98 -3.90
N ALA A 111 8.41 -6.10 -3.37
CA ALA A 111 9.55 -6.81 -3.96
C ALA A 111 9.20 -7.35 -5.36
N LEU A 112 8.00 -7.95 -5.53
CA LEU A 112 7.53 -8.39 -6.85
C LEU A 112 7.49 -7.23 -7.85
N PHE A 113 7.01 -6.05 -7.47
CA PHE A 113 7.01 -4.85 -8.33
C PHE A 113 8.42 -4.48 -8.79
N ALA A 114 9.39 -4.45 -7.86
CA ALA A 114 10.77 -4.10 -8.17
C ALA A 114 11.42 -5.12 -9.10
N LEU A 115 11.27 -6.42 -8.79
CA LEU A 115 11.82 -7.51 -9.60
C LEU A 115 11.18 -7.57 -10.98
N THR A 116 9.87 -7.29 -11.08
CA THR A 116 9.17 -7.21 -12.37
C THR A 116 9.74 -6.11 -13.25
N ARG A 117 10.03 -4.93 -12.68
CA ARG A 117 10.64 -3.82 -13.43
C ARG A 117 12.03 -4.20 -13.93
N GLN A 118 12.89 -4.76 -13.05
CA GLN A 118 14.22 -5.20 -13.42
C GLN A 118 14.18 -6.28 -14.52
N ALA A 119 13.29 -7.27 -14.38
CA ALA A 119 13.14 -8.31 -15.40
C ALA A 119 12.69 -7.73 -16.75
N ALA A 120 11.74 -6.79 -16.76
CA ALA A 120 11.28 -6.12 -17.97
C ALA A 120 12.40 -5.34 -18.66
N GLU A 121 13.25 -4.64 -17.90
CA GLU A 121 14.42 -3.92 -18.43
C GLU A 121 15.45 -4.87 -19.05
N ILE A 122 15.70 -6.03 -18.41
CA ILE A 122 16.66 -7.04 -18.88
C ILE A 122 16.17 -7.71 -20.18
N PHE A 123 14.89 -8.09 -20.20
CA PHE A 123 14.32 -8.88 -21.32
C PHE A 123 13.88 -8.04 -22.51
N GLY A 124 13.55 -6.75 -22.29
CA GLY A 124 13.06 -5.87 -23.35
C GLY A 124 11.85 -6.46 -24.07
N SER A 125 11.85 -6.39 -25.41
CA SER A 125 10.78 -6.90 -26.26
C SER A 125 10.92 -8.38 -26.67
N GLU A 126 12.01 -9.04 -26.26
CA GLU A 126 12.27 -10.46 -26.64
C GLU A 126 11.37 -11.43 -25.86
N PHE A 127 10.91 -11.03 -24.67
CA PHE A 127 10.05 -11.84 -23.83
C PHE A 127 8.66 -11.24 -23.71
N ALA A 128 7.63 -12.08 -23.95
CA ALA A 128 6.24 -11.67 -23.80
C ALA A 128 5.79 -11.77 -22.33
N PRO A 129 5.45 -10.65 -21.67
CA PRO A 129 4.95 -10.69 -20.31
C PRO A 129 3.45 -11.06 -20.27
N LYS A 130 3.07 -11.83 -19.25
CA LYS A 130 1.68 -12.12 -18.87
C LYS A 130 1.54 -11.99 -17.36
N ILE A 131 0.38 -11.49 -16.91
CA ILE A 131 0.03 -11.44 -15.49
C ILE A 131 -1.12 -12.41 -15.24
N THR A 132 -0.98 -13.25 -14.19
CA THR A 132 -2.07 -14.06 -13.66
C THR A 132 -2.30 -13.68 -12.20
N GLU A 133 -3.55 -13.42 -11.81
CA GLU A 133 -3.89 -13.13 -10.42
C GLU A 133 -5.06 -13.99 -9.94
N THR A 134 -4.94 -14.53 -8.74
CA THR A 134 -5.97 -15.37 -8.12
C THR A 134 -6.39 -14.77 -6.78
N HIS A 135 -7.70 -14.62 -6.55
CA HIS A 135 -8.28 -14.19 -5.29
C HIS A 135 -9.55 -14.99 -4.96
N HIS A 136 -10.01 -14.85 -3.71
CA HIS A 136 -11.23 -15.49 -3.23
C HIS A 136 -12.47 -15.09 -4.05
N LYS A 137 -13.47 -15.95 -4.09
CA LYS A 137 -14.71 -15.79 -4.87
C LYS A 137 -15.50 -14.52 -4.57
N MET A 138 -15.36 -13.96 -3.36
CA MET A 138 -16.08 -12.75 -2.92
C MET A 138 -15.40 -11.44 -3.38
N LYS A 139 -14.23 -11.48 -4.03
CA LYS A 139 -13.56 -10.29 -4.55
C LYS A 139 -14.25 -9.79 -5.82
N LYS A 140 -14.82 -8.57 -5.75
CA LYS A 140 -15.65 -7.99 -6.82
C LYS A 140 -14.84 -7.37 -7.96
N ASP A 141 -13.72 -6.72 -7.62
CA ASP A 141 -12.86 -6.06 -8.60
C ASP A 141 -12.01 -7.09 -9.38
N ALA A 142 -11.96 -6.96 -10.68
CA ALA A 142 -11.09 -7.66 -11.61
C ALA A 142 -10.71 -6.71 -12.76
N PRO A 143 -9.42 -6.58 -13.10
CA PRO A 143 -8.26 -7.09 -12.37
C PRO A 143 -8.07 -6.40 -11.01
N SER A 144 -7.34 -7.08 -10.11
CA SER A 144 -6.97 -6.53 -8.79
C SER A 144 -6.10 -5.27 -8.90
N GLY A 145 -6.06 -4.44 -7.84
CA GLY A 145 -5.17 -3.26 -7.79
C GLY A 145 -3.71 -3.62 -8.03
N THR A 146 -3.22 -4.71 -7.42
CA THR A 146 -1.85 -5.21 -7.62
C THR A 146 -1.57 -5.61 -9.08
N ALA A 147 -2.51 -6.30 -9.72
CA ALA A 147 -2.35 -6.68 -11.14
C ALA A 147 -2.35 -5.44 -12.06
N LYS A 148 -3.15 -4.42 -11.75
CA LYS A 148 -3.12 -3.13 -12.47
C LYS A 148 -1.77 -2.43 -12.32
N THR A 149 -1.21 -2.38 -11.10
CA THR A 149 0.13 -1.83 -10.87
C THR A 149 1.21 -2.60 -11.62
N LEU A 150 1.16 -3.94 -11.62
CA LEU A 150 2.09 -4.77 -12.40
C LEU A 150 2.01 -4.48 -13.91
N ARG A 151 0.78 -4.31 -14.44
CA ARG A 151 0.59 -3.93 -15.84
C ARG A 151 1.14 -2.54 -16.14
N GLU A 152 0.95 -1.56 -15.23
CA GLU A 152 1.53 -0.22 -15.40
C GLU A 152 3.07 -0.25 -15.45
N ILE A 153 3.71 -1.11 -14.66
CA ILE A 153 5.15 -1.31 -14.68
C ILE A 153 5.62 -1.88 -16.04
N LEU A 154 4.81 -2.76 -16.64
CA LEU A 154 5.18 -3.50 -17.85
C LEU A 154 4.77 -2.81 -19.15
N LYS A 155 3.81 -1.86 -19.12
CA LYS A 155 3.21 -1.26 -20.32
C LYS A 155 4.17 -0.47 -21.20
N GLU A 156 5.31 -0.05 -20.65
CA GLU A 156 6.33 0.67 -21.43
C GLU A 156 7.00 -0.23 -22.47
N THR A 157 6.89 -1.55 -22.33
CA THR A 157 7.49 -2.52 -23.24
C THR A 157 6.51 -3.05 -24.28
N GLN A 158 5.26 -3.37 -23.88
CA GLN A 158 4.23 -3.94 -24.75
C GLN A 158 2.86 -4.03 -24.07
N GLU A 159 1.82 -4.45 -24.82
CA GLU A 159 0.52 -4.77 -24.24
C GLU A 159 0.60 -6.04 -23.37
N VAL A 160 0.10 -5.98 -22.13
CA VAL A 160 0.23 -7.05 -21.14
C VAL A 160 -1.14 -7.62 -20.79
N PRO A 161 -1.43 -8.88 -21.17
CA PRO A 161 -2.68 -9.53 -20.79
C PRO A 161 -2.70 -9.84 -19.30
N ILE A 162 -3.88 -9.66 -18.69
CA ILE A 162 -4.14 -10.02 -17.30
C ILE A 162 -5.23 -11.10 -17.26
N GLU A 163 -4.89 -12.25 -16.67
CA GLU A 163 -5.84 -13.29 -16.34
C GLU A 163 -6.23 -13.17 -14.87
N SER A 164 -7.55 -13.01 -14.60
CA SER A 164 -8.07 -12.87 -13.24
C SER A 164 -8.88 -14.11 -12.87
N ILE A 165 -8.43 -14.84 -11.85
CA ILE A 165 -9.04 -16.05 -11.34
C ILE A 165 -9.72 -15.74 -10.00
N ARG A 166 -10.91 -16.31 -9.77
CA ARG A 166 -11.67 -16.22 -8.51
C ARG A 166 -11.97 -17.61 -8.00
N GLU A 167 -11.24 -18.03 -6.95
CA GLU A 167 -11.24 -19.40 -6.47
C GLU A 167 -11.12 -19.46 -4.94
N GLY A 168 -11.94 -20.33 -4.32
CA GLY A 168 -11.88 -20.64 -2.88
C GLY A 168 -11.81 -19.40 -1.99
N ASP A 169 -10.90 -19.45 -1.02
CA ASP A 169 -10.62 -18.40 -0.04
C ASP A 169 -9.23 -17.77 -0.22
N VAL A 170 -8.65 -17.84 -1.43
CA VAL A 170 -7.33 -17.34 -1.74
C VAL A 170 -7.23 -15.85 -1.37
N VAL A 171 -6.31 -15.50 -0.49
CA VAL A 171 -6.11 -14.11 -0.02
C VAL A 171 -5.62 -13.22 -1.15
N GLY A 172 -4.71 -13.74 -1.99
CA GLY A 172 -4.19 -13.09 -3.17
C GLY A 172 -2.90 -13.75 -3.65
N GLU A 173 -2.87 -14.20 -4.89
CA GLU A 173 -1.68 -14.66 -5.58
C GLU A 173 -1.49 -13.82 -6.84
N HIS A 174 -0.25 -13.51 -7.18
CA HIS A 174 0.11 -12.75 -8.37
C HIS A 174 1.35 -13.37 -8.98
N THR A 175 1.26 -13.74 -10.25
CA THR A 175 2.37 -14.26 -11.04
C THR A 175 2.58 -13.37 -12.26
N VAL A 176 3.82 -12.93 -12.45
CA VAL A 176 4.29 -12.33 -13.71
C VAL A 176 5.12 -13.37 -14.41
N THR A 177 4.71 -13.73 -15.61
CA THR A 177 5.42 -14.67 -16.49
C THR A 177 6.05 -13.89 -17.63
N PHE A 178 7.33 -14.07 -17.86
CA PHE A 178 8.05 -13.62 -19.04
C PHE A 178 8.39 -14.85 -19.89
N ALA A 179 7.80 -14.95 -21.07
CA ALA A 179 7.99 -16.10 -21.96
C ALA A 179 8.87 -15.71 -23.15
N GLY A 180 10.05 -16.33 -23.25
CA GLY A 180 10.95 -16.26 -24.39
C GLY A 180 10.77 -17.47 -25.32
N PRO A 181 11.60 -17.60 -26.39
CA PRO A 181 11.51 -18.69 -27.36
C PRO A 181 11.71 -20.08 -26.73
N ASP A 182 12.70 -20.22 -25.86
CA ASP A 182 13.12 -21.52 -25.30
C ASP A 182 13.16 -21.55 -23.77
N GLU A 183 12.78 -20.43 -23.11
CA GLU A 183 12.79 -20.32 -21.66
C GLU A 183 11.65 -19.47 -21.12
N ARG A 184 11.38 -19.58 -19.82
CA ARG A 184 10.36 -18.80 -19.11
C ARG A 184 10.87 -18.42 -17.73
N LEU A 185 10.67 -17.15 -17.36
CA LEU A 185 10.81 -16.72 -15.98
C LEU A 185 9.42 -16.47 -15.38
N GLU A 186 9.19 -16.96 -14.14
CA GLU A 186 7.99 -16.69 -13.38
C GLU A 186 8.34 -16.05 -12.04
N LEU A 187 7.78 -14.89 -11.78
CA LEU A 187 7.86 -14.19 -10.50
C LEU A 187 6.51 -14.30 -9.80
N THR A 188 6.45 -15.05 -8.70
CA THR A 188 5.19 -15.34 -8.01
C THR A 188 5.23 -14.85 -6.57
N HIS A 189 4.17 -14.13 -6.15
CA HIS A 189 3.87 -13.80 -4.77
C HIS A 189 2.56 -14.48 -4.33
N ARG A 190 2.57 -15.11 -3.15
CA ARG A 190 1.39 -15.70 -2.50
C ARG A 190 1.19 -15.10 -1.13
N ALA A 191 0.02 -14.51 -0.90
CA ALA A 191 -0.36 -14.00 0.40
C ALA A 191 -0.96 -15.12 1.27
N GLY A 192 -0.33 -15.44 2.40
CA GLY A 192 -0.84 -16.42 3.35
C GLY A 192 -1.90 -15.86 4.29
N SER A 193 -1.86 -14.55 4.60
CA SER A 193 -2.84 -13.89 5.45
C SER A 193 -2.91 -12.38 5.13
N ARG A 194 -3.94 -11.69 5.67
CA ARG A 194 -4.00 -10.22 5.59
C ARG A 194 -3.03 -9.50 6.52
N GLU A 195 -2.44 -10.20 7.47
CA GLU A 195 -1.46 -9.61 8.40
C GLU A 195 -0.23 -9.04 7.69
N ILE A 196 0.14 -9.58 6.52
CA ILE A 196 1.28 -9.06 5.74
C ILE A 196 1.09 -7.58 5.36
N PHE A 197 -0.14 -7.16 5.07
CA PHE A 197 -0.46 -5.76 4.75
C PHE A 197 -0.45 -4.89 6.02
N ALA A 198 -0.98 -5.40 7.13
CA ALA A 198 -1.00 -4.69 8.40
C ALA A 198 0.42 -4.49 8.96
N ARG A 199 1.28 -5.52 8.90
CA ARG A 199 2.70 -5.40 9.27
C ARG A 199 3.42 -4.35 8.41
N GLY A 200 3.12 -4.29 7.12
CA GLY A 200 3.67 -3.28 6.22
C GLY A 200 3.20 -1.87 6.56
N ALA A 201 1.93 -1.68 6.95
CA ALA A 201 1.40 -0.39 7.39
C ALA A 201 2.06 0.09 8.69
N LEU A 202 2.22 -0.80 9.68
CA LEU A 202 2.95 -0.50 10.93
C LEU A 202 4.41 -0.14 10.65
N ARG A 203 5.09 -0.89 9.77
CA ARG A 203 6.46 -0.57 9.32
C ARG A 203 6.53 0.81 8.66
N ALA A 204 5.56 1.15 7.80
CA ALA A 204 5.50 2.46 7.17
C ALA A 204 5.32 3.59 8.19
N ALA A 205 4.47 3.38 9.22
CA ALA A 205 4.27 4.35 10.29
C ALA A 205 5.54 4.58 11.12
N GLN A 206 6.27 3.53 11.44
CA GLN A 206 7.58 3.64 12.12
C GLN A 206 8.60 4.39 11.25
N TRP A 207 8.67 4.03 9.97
CA TRP A 207 9.66 4.56 9.04
C TRP A 207 9.45 6.04 8.71
N ILE A 208 8.15 6.48 8.56
CA ILE A 208 7.83 7.85 8.14
C ILE A 208 8.00 8.87 9.26
N PHE A 209 7.99 8.45 10.51
CA PHE A 209 8.14 9.34 11.65
C PHE A 209 9.48 10.11 11.58
N GLY A 210 9.40 11.44 11.56
CA GLY A 210 10.56 12.33 11.45
C GLY A 210 11.16 12.47 10.04
N LYS A 211 10.51 11.93 9.00
CA LYS A 211 10.92 12.17 7.60
C LYS A 211 10.53 13.58 7.15
N PRO A 212 11.24 14.14 6.17
CA PRO A 212 10.86 15.42 5.56
C PRO A 212 9.54 15.32 4.80
N ALA A 213 8.90 16.47 4.54
CA ALA A 213 7.68 16.55 3.74
C ALA A 213 7.95 16.06 2.32
N GLN A 214 7.26 14.98 1.95
CA GLN A 214 7.34 14.35 0.63
C GLN A 214 6.26 13.27 0.52
N LEU A 215 5.85 12.94 -0.72
CA LEU A 215 5.08 11.75 -1.02
C LEU A 215 6.02 10.56 -1.18
N TYR A 216 5.88 9.57 -0.31
CA TYR A 216 6.66 8.34 -0.31
C TYR A 216 5.82 7.15 -0.74
N SER A 217 6.45 6.19 -1.36
CA SER A 217 5.90 4.88 -1.70
C SER A 217 6.30 3.81 -0.67
N MET A 218 5.71 2.62 -0.77
CA MET A 218 6.20 1.47 0.00
C MET A 218 7.62 1.03 -0.42
N GLN A 219 8.05 1.31 -1.64
CA GLN A 219 9.42 1.01 -2.08
C GLN A 219 10.44 1.89 -1.34
N ASP A 220 10.10 3.17 -1.08
CA ASP A 220 10.94 4.05 -0.26
C ASP A 220 11.06 3.52 1.17
N VAL A 221 9.94 3.08 1.77
CA VAL A 221 9.91 2.45 3.11
C VAL A 221 10.80 1.21 3.19
N LEU A 222 10.91 0.47 2.11
CA LEU A 222 11.70 -0.76 2.02
C LEU A 222 13.16 -0.53 1.60
N GLY A 223 13.53 0.71 1.25
CA GLY A 223 14.86 1.03 0.74
C GLY A 223 15.13 0.40 -0.64
N ILE A 224 14.09 0.14 -1.41
CA ILE A 224 14.19 -0.32 -2.80
C ILE A 224 14.40 0.94 -3.66
N ALA A 225 15.58 1.09 -4.23
CA ALA A 225 15.86 2.22 -5.12
C ALA A 225 14.90 2.18 -6.32
N PRO A 226 14.34 3.34 -6.75
CA PRO A 226 13.68 3.40 -8.04
C PRO A 226 14.66 2.98 -9.13
N ALA A 227 14.21 2.25 -10.15
CA ALA A 227 15.00 2.02 -11.36
C ALA A 227 15.38 3.38 -11.95
N LYS A 228 16.64 3.53 -12.32
CA LYS A 228 17.16 4.76 -12.94
C LYS A 228 16.64 4.91 -14.34
#